data_3976e2fe22234c6ec55bb2eb43ab4248
#
_entry.id   3976e2fe22234c6ec55bb2eb43ab4248
#
_cell.length_a   1.000
_cell.length_b   1.000
_cell.length_c   1.000
_cell.angle_alpha   90.00
_cell.angle_beta   90.00
_cell.angle_gamma   90.00
#
_symmetry.space_group_name_H-M   'P 1'
#
loop_
_entity.id
_entity.type
_entity.pdbx_description
1 polymer ?
#
loop_
_entity_poly.entity_id
_entity_poly.type
_entity_poly.pdbx_seq_one_letter_code
_entity_poly.pdbx_strand_id
1 'polypeptide(L)'
;MTSYRDLVRAAKGRISEISPEELESRLADFVVIDVRETGEHEQGALRGARLLPRGILERDIVGVIPDPDQPLVLYCSGGARSALAAVSLMDMGYGHVHSLAGGFDRWKTEGRPWTTGEGLTAEQRDRYSRHVLLQEVGEEGQARLLDSSALLIGAGGLGSPAALYLAAAGVGTIGIVDFDVVDRTNLQRQVLHNLDRVGMAKTESAREAIAALNPDVKVITHNERLGAENALAIMAGYDVVLDGGDNFPTRYLINDASLHLRVPVVHGSIFRFEGQVSVFAPYDGPCYRCLFPQPPPPELAPSCAEAGVLGVLPGIIGSIEAMEVIKLLLGLGEPLVGKLLIYDALDESFDRVTIGRDPGCPACADPDRPPVLVEYDQACRPAGNVARATSA
;
A
#
# COMPACT_ATOMS: atom_id res chain seq x y z
N MET A 1 -49.57 15.11 19.05
CA MET A 1 -48.09 15.25 19.02
C MET A 1 -47.54 14.25 18.01
N THR A 2 -46.68 14.66 17.12
CA THR A 2 -45.99 13.77 16.17
C THR A 2 -44.93 12.98 16.93
N SER A 3 -44.91 11.67 16.82
CA SER A 3 -43.91 10.85 17.48
C SER A 3 -42.57 10.92 16.73
N TYR A 4 -41.45 10.57 17.43
CA TYR A 4 -40.14 10.43 16.78
C TYR A 4 -40.14 9.45 15.58
N ARG A 5 -40.91 8.35 15.74
CA ARG A 5 -41.06 7.35 14.65
C ARG A 5 -41.76 7.94 13.42
N ASP A 6 -42.74 8.84 13.62
CA ASP A 6 -43.43 9.48 12.53
C ASP A 6 -42.53 10.49 11.81
N LEU A 7 -41.66 11.22 12.55
CA LEU A 7 -40.68 12.13 11.97
C LEU A 7 -39.66 11.35 11.12
N VAL A 8 -39.12 10.25 11.63
CA VAL A 8 -38.17 9.41 10.86
C VAL A 8 -38.84 8.83 9.61
N ARG A 9 -40.07 8.35 9.73
CA ARG A 9 -40.83 7.83 8.59
C ARG A 9 -41.05 8.92 7.50
N ALA A 10 -41.42 10.12 7.91
CA ALA A 10 -41.59 11.25 7.02
C ALA A 10 -40.26 11.65 6.35
N ALA A 11 -39.15 11.66 7.10
CA ALA A 11 -37.84 11.95 6.57
C ALA A 11 -37.41 10.89 5.52
N LYS A 12 -37.59 9.61 5.81
CA LYS A 12 -37.28 8.52 4.86
C LYS A 12 -38.10 8.58 3.57
N GLY A 13 -39.30 9.16 3.62
CA GLY A 13 -40.12 9.39 2.42
C GLY A 13 -39.64 10.54 1.53
N ARG A 14 -38.73 11.40 2.01
CA ARG A 14 -38.19 12.56 1.29
C ARG A 14 -36.79 12.34 0.73
N ILE A 15 -36.03 11.39 1.26
CA ILE A 15 -34.63 11.16 0.94
C ILE A 15 -34.43 9.91 0.08
N SER A 16 -33.25 9.79 -0.53
CA SER A 16 -32.79 8.54 -1.14
C SER A 16 -31.96 7.74 -0.10
N GLU A 17 -32.25 6.45 0.05
CA GLU A 17 -31.41 5.55 0.81
C GLU A 17 -30.52 4.76 -0.15
N ILE A 18 -29.23 4.59 0.20
CA ILE A 18 -28.26 3.75 -0.51
C ILE A 18 -28.01 2.47 0.29
N SER A 19 -27.95 1.32 -0.38
CA SER A 19 -27.64 0.06 0.31
C SER A 19 -26.15 -0.04 0.68
N PRO A 20 -25.76 -0.83 1.70
CA PRO A 20 -24.36 -1.07 2.00
C PRO A 20 -23.57 -1.64 0.82
N GLU A 21 -24.16 -2.56 0.05
CA GLU A 21 -23.54 -3.15 -1.15
C GLU A 21 -23.26 -2.12 -2.24
N GLU A 22 -24.25 -1.26 -2.52
CA GLU A 22 -24.11 -0.21 -3.51
C GLU A 22 -23.07 0.84 -3.07
N LEU A 23 -23.08 1.24 -1.79
CA LEU A 23 -22.10 2.19 -1.27
C LEU A 23 -20.69 1.63 -1.35
N GLU A 24 -20.46 0.37 -0.97
CA GLU A 24 -19.13 -0.26 -1.03
C GLU A 24 -18.57 -0.27 -2.45
N SER A 25 -19.41 -0.62 -3.43
CA SER A 25 -18.98 -0.67 -4.84
C SER A 25 -18.68 0.71 -5.46
N ARG A 26 -19.18 1.78 -4.85
CA ARG A 26 -19.08 3.16 -5.35
C ARG A 26 -18.57 4.14 -4.31
N LEU A 27 -17.79 3.65 -3.33
CA LEU A 27 -17.36 4.47 -2.18
C LEU A 27 -16.61 5.73 -2.62
N ALA A 28 -15.82 5.63 -3.69
CA ALA A 28 -15.06 6.75 -4.25
C ALA A 28 -15.94 7.86 -4.88
N ASP A 29 -17.20 7.57 -5.23
CA ASP A 29 -18.12 8.55 -5.82
C ASP A 29 -18.71 9.51 -4.79
N PHE A 30 -18.61 9.21 -3.50
CA PHE A 30 -19.29 9.91 -2.43
C PHE A 30 -18.34 10.44 -1.37
N VAL A 31 -18.70 11.58 -0.77
CA VAL A 31 -18.17 11.94 0.55
C VAL A 31 -19.09 11.31 1.61
N VAL A 32 -18.50 10.44 2.44
CA VAL A 32 -19.24 9.75 3.50
C VAL A 32 -19.13 10.54 4.81
N ILE A 33 -20.26 10.82 5.44
CA ILE A 33 -20.37 11.61 6.67
C ILE A 33 -20.96 10.76 7.79
N ASP A 34 -20.23 10.63 8.89
CA ASP A 34 -20.74 10.05 10.14
C ASP A 34 -21.42 11.13 10.97
N VAL A 35 -22.73 10.99 11.16
CA VAL A 35 -23.51 11.94 11.99
C VAL A 35 -23.73 11.46 13.41
N ARG A 36 -22.97 10.44 13.86
CA ARG A 36 -22.96 9.94 15.25
C ARG A 36 -22.18 10.88 16.16
N GLU A 37 -22.21 10.58 17.44
CA GLU A 37 -21.37 11.28 18.41
C GLU A 37 -19.93 10.78 18.35
N THR A 38 -18.97 11.60 18.79
CA THR A 38 -17.52 11.29 18.76
C THR A 38 -17.21 9.92 19.37
N GLY A 39 -17.74 9.60 20.54
CA GLY A 39 -17.50 8.31 21.17
C GLY A 39 -18.09 7.09 20.43
N GLU A 40 -19.13 7.29 19.58
CA GLU A 40 -19.62 6.22 18.69
C GLU A 40 -18.72 6.03 17.47
N HIS A 41 -18.18 7.12 16.96
CA HIS A 41 -17.22 7.11 15.83
C HIS A 41 -15.90 6.44 16.25
N GLU A 42 -15.37 6.76 17.41
CA GLU A 42 -14.16 6.16 17.98
C GLU A 42 -14.28 4.64 18.16
N GLN A 43 -15.47 4.12 18.44
CA GLN A 43 -15.74 2.68 18.54
C GLN A 43 -15.80 1.96 17.19
N GLY A 44 -15.79 2.70 16.09
CA GLY A 44 -15.76 2.18 14.74
C GLY A 44 -16.52 3.04 13.75
N ALA A 45 -15.97 3.21 12.54
CA ALA A 45 -16.50 4.04 11.46
C ALA A 45 -16.33 3.38 10.09
N LEU A 46 -17.10 3.81 9.09
CA LEU A 46 -16.81 3.48 7.70
C LEU A 46 -15.46 4.12 7.32
N ARG A 47 -14.65 3.38 6.58
CA ARG A 47 -13.32 3.86 6.13
C ARG A 47 -13.48 5.16 5.34
N GLY A 48 -12.72 6.19 5.71
CA GLY A 48 -12.75 7.51 5.06
C GLY A 48 -13.98 8.36 5.39
N ALA A 49 -14.81 7.96 6.35
CA ALA A 49 -15.95 8.77 6.77
C ALA A 49 -15.49 9.97 7.61
N ARG A 50 -16.02 11.16 7.27
CA ARG A 50 -15.80 12.38 8.05
C ARG A 50 -16.79 12.45 9.19
N LEU A 51 -16.30 12.64 10.41
CA LEU A 51 -17.16 12.83 11.56
C LEU A 51 -17.74 14.25 11.55
N LEU A 52 -19.05 14.35 11.51
CA LEU A 52 -19.78 15.60 11.67
C LEU A 52 -21.09 15.34 12.46
N PRO A 53 -21.00 15.37 13.80
CA PRO A 53 -22.10 15.02 14.67
C PRO A 53 -23.41 15.75 14.35
N ARG A 54 -24.53 15.03 14.46
CA ARG A 54 -25.86 15.56 14.11
C ARG A 54 -26.16 16.91 14.77
N GLY A 55 -25.66 17.13 16.00
CA GLY A 55 -25.92 18.36 16.76
C GLY A 55 -25.24 19.63 16.23
N ILE A 56 -24.25 19.48 15.35
CA ILE A 56 -23.48 20.62 14.76
C ILE A 56 -23.50 20.60 13.23
N LEU A 57 -24.16 19.62 12.62
CA LEU A 57 -24.12 19.38 11.18
C LEU A 57 -24.45 20.63 10.37
N GLU A 58 -25.60 21.25 10.61
CA GLU A 58 -26.07 22.40 9.83
C GLU A 58 -25.18 23.62 9.97
N ARG A 59 -24.50 23.78 11.13
CA ARG A 59 -23.58 24.87 11.37
C ARG A 59 -22.27 24.70 10.59
N ASP A 60 -21.75 23.48 10.56
CA ASP A 60 -20.36 23.22 10.16
C ASP A 60 -20.22 22.65 8.74
N ILE A 61 -21.31 22.10 8.16
CA ILE A 61 -21.27 21.42 6.87
C ILE A 61 -20.71 22.28 5.74
N VAL A 62 -21.05 23.57 5.70
CA VAL A 62 -20.56 24.48 4.64
C VAL A 62 -19.05 24.66 4.68
N GLY A 63 -18.45 24.62 5.85
CA GLY A 63 -16.98 24.67 6.01
C GLY A 63 -16.28 23.34 5.62
N VAL A 64 -16.99 22.22 5.76
CA VAL A 64 -16.47 20.87 5.47
C VAL A 64 -16.72 20.48 4.01
N ILE A 65 -17.90 20.82 3.47
CA ILE A 65 -18.33 20.53 2.10
C ILE A 65 -18.90 21.82 1.51
N PRO A 66 -18.07 22.68 0.93
CA PRO A 66 -18.53 23.96 0.35
C PRO A 66 -19.39 23.82 -0.91
N ASP A 67 -19.21 22.73 -1.66
CA ASP A 67 -19.94 22.46 -2.90
C ASP A 67 -21.27 21.75 -2.60
N PRO A 68 -22.44 22.39 -2.83
CA PRO A 68 -23.74 21.79 -2.58
C PRO A 68 -24.11 20.68 -3.59
N ASP A 69 -23.41 20.57 -4.71
CA ASP A 69 -23.62 19.52 -5.71
C ASP A 69 -22.74 18.27 -5.47
N GLN A 70 -21.83 18.31 -4.47
CA GLN A 70 -21.03 17.16 -4.07
C GLN A 70 -21.91 16.00 -3.61
N PRO A 71 -21.78 14.78 -4.17
CA PRO A 71 -22.53 13.62 -3.71
C PRO A 71 -22.15 13.22 -2.29
N LEU A 72 -23.16 13.11 -1.40
CA LEU A 72 -23.00 12.81 0.01
C LEU A 72 -23.73 11.54 0.41
N VAL A 73 -23.12 10.74 1.27
CA VAL A 73 -23.78 9.66 2.01
C VAL A 73 -23.63 9.91 3.50
N LEU A 74 -24.75 10.10 4.19
CA LEU A 74 -24.78 10.23 5.64
C LEU A 74 -25.09 8.88 6.28
N TYR A 75 -24.46 8.56 7.38
CA TYR A 75 -24.83 7.40 8.18
C TYR A 75 -24.84 7.70 9.68
N CYS A 76 -25.62 6.90 10.42
CA CYS A 76 -25.56 6.79 11.86
C CYS A 76 -25.62 5.30 12.25
N SER A 77 -25.88 4.96 13.50
CA SER A 77 -25.93 3.54 13.92
C SER A 77 -27.01 2.77 13.16
N GLY A 78 -28.28 3.19 13.19
CA GLY A 78 -29.41 2.46 12.60
C GLY A 78 -30.15 3.17 11.45
N GLY A 79 -29.63 4.30 10.90
CA GLY A 79 -30.22 5.01 9.78
C GLY A 79 -31.30 6.06 10.13
N ALA A 80 -31.64 6.27 11.39
CA ALA A 80 -32.68 7.23 11.78
C ALA A 80 -32.16 8.69 11.87
N ARG A 81 -31.03 8.89 12.55
CA ARG A 81 -30.38 10.22 12.68
C ARG A 81 -29.90 10.72 11.32
N SER A 82 -29.34 9.84 10.50
CA SER A 82 -28.88 10.18 9.15
C SER A 82 -30.01 10.53 8.20
N ALA A 83 -31.17 9.88 8.32
CA ALA A 83 -32.35 10.26 7.53
C ALA A 83 -32.86 11.69 7.87
N LEU A 84 -32.90 12.05 9.14
CA LEU A 84 -33.24 13.40 9.57
C LEU A 84 -32.19 14.42 9.14
N ALA A 85 -30.90 14.04 9.23
CA ALA A 85 -29.78 14.84 8.78
C ALA A 85 -29.82 15.12 7.27
N ALA A 86 -30.13 14.10 6.47
CA ALA A 86 -30.25 14.24 5.02
C ALA A 86 -31.34 15.23 4.63
N VAL A 87 -32.49 15.20 5.30
CA VAL A 87 -33.56 16.21 5.09
C VAL A 87 -33.04 17.61 5.39
N SER A 88 -32.33 17.81 6.50
CA SER A 88 -31.77 19.13 6.84
C SER A 88 -30.83 19.65 5.76
N LEU A 89 -29.91 18.79 5.25
CA LEU A 89 -29.01 19.20 4.19
C LEU A 89 -29.70 19.48 2.86
N MET A 90 -30.72 18.69 2.51
CA MET A 90 -31.56 19.01 1.33
C MET A 90 -32.32 20.37 1.47
N ASP A 91 -32.83 20.66 2.66
CA ASP A 91 -33.48 21.94 2.95
C ASP A 91 -32.44 23.12 2.95
N MET A 92 -31.14 22.84 3.13
CA MET A 92 -30.03 23.79 2.98
C MET A 92 -29.55 23.94 1.53
N GLY A 93 -30.03 23.12 0.59
CA GLY A 93 -29.73 23.21 -0.85
C GLY A 93 -28.72 22.17 -1.36
N TYR A 94 -28.30 21.19 -0.56
CA TYR A 94 -27.50 20.09 -1.07
C TYR A 94 -28.34 19.17 -1.96
N GLY A 95 -27.90 19.01 -3.24
CA GLY A 95 -28.72 18.35 -4.28
C GLY A 95 -28.63 16.82 -4.27
N HIS A 96 -27.48 16.25 -3.81
CA HIS A 96 -27.16 14.83 -3.93
C HIS A 96 -26.86 14.19 -2.58
N VAL A 97 -27.89 14.06 -1.73
CA VAL A 97 -27.76 13.55 -0.36
C VAL A 97 -28.47 12.21 -0.22
N HIS A 98 -27.73 11.19 0.26
CA HIS A 98 -28.24 9.86 0.55
C HIS A 98 -28.08 9.53 2.03
N SER A 99 -28.89 8.60 2.54
CA SER A 99 -28.70 8.00 3.85
C SER A 99 -28.39 6.51 3.70
N LEU A 100 -27.37 6.00 4.42
CA LEU A 100 -27.04 4.57 4.41
C LEU A 100 -28.15 3.76 5.06
N ALA A 101 -28.76 2.86 4.29
CA ALA A 101 -29.85 2.00 4.73
C ALA A 101 -29.41 1.05 5.83
N GLY A 102 -30.02 1.17 7.02
CA GLY A 102 -29.65 0.39 8.20
C GLY A 102 -28.39 0.88 8.93
N GLY A 103 -27.71 1.91 8.40
CA GLY A 103 -26.57 2.55 9.05
C GLY A 103 -25.37 1.65 9.30
N PHE A 104 -24.53 2.04 10.25
CA PHE A 104 -23.31 1.34 10.60
C PHE A 104 -23.55 -0.06 11.18
N ASP A 105 -24.65 -0.27 11.87
CA ASP A 105 -24.98 -1.58 12.46
C ASP A 105 -25.21 -2.62 11.36
N ARG A 106 -25.92 -2.27 10.30
CA ARG A 106 -26.12 -3.15 9.15
C ARG A 106 -24.82 -3.38 8.39
N TRP A 107 -24.02 -2.33 8.16
CA TRP A 107 -22.70 -2.41 7.53
C TRP A 107 -21.80 -3.45 8.21
N LYS A 108 -21.70 -3.39 9.55
CA LYS A 108 -20.93 -4.36 10.35
C LYS A 108 -21.52 -5.78 10.30
N THR A 109 -22.85 -5.90 10.39
CA THR A 109 -23.52 -7.20 10.39
C THR A 109 -23.34 -7.93 9.06
N GLU A 110 -23.24 -7.20 7.95
CA GLU A 110 -22.93 -7.74 6.63
C GLU A 110 -21.42 -8.05 6.44
N GLY A 111 -20.58 -7.86 7.46
CA GLY A 111 -19.14 -8.16 7.43
C GLY A 111 -18.32 -7.22 6.53
N ARG A 112 -18.83 -6.02 6.24
CA ARG A 112 -18.17 -5.06 5.37
C ARG A 112 -17.03 -4.33 6.10
N PRO A 113 -15.99 -3.87 5.38
CA PRO A 113 -14.81 -3.25 5.97
C PRO A 113 -15.16 -1.95 6.72
N TRP A 114 -14.66 -1.84 7.94
CA TRP A 114 -14.76 -0.65 8.77
C TRP A 114 -13.48 -0.50 9.60
N THR A 115 -13.24 0.70 10.10
CA THR A 115 -12.10 1.00 10.97
C THR A 115 -12.60 1.28 12.38
N THR A 116 -11.82 0.98 13.38
CA THR A 116 -12.03 1.57 14.71
C THR A 116 -11.73 3.05 14.57
N GLY A 117 -12.72 3.90 14.83
CA GLY A 117 -12.62 5.35 14.69
C GLY A 117 -11.79 6.03 15.77
N GLU A 118 -10.82 5.34 16.33
CA GLU A 118 -9.77 5.96 17.11
C GLU A 118 -8.92 6.77 16.13
N GLY A 119 -9.16 8.07 16.07
CA GLY A 119 -8.19 9.00 15.52
C GLY A 119 -6.84 8.75 16.18
N LEU A 120 -5.76 9.26 15.61
CA LEU A 120 -4.41 9.09 16.15
C LEU A 120 -4.40 9.32 17.67
N THR A 121 -3.76 8.43 18.42
CA THR A 121 -3.50 8.67 19.84
C THR A 121 -2.69 9.95 20.03
N ALA A 122 -2.64 10.49 21.26
CA ALA A 122 -1.82 11.68 21.53
C ALA A 122 -0.34 11.46 21.19
N GLU A 123 0.19 10.26 21.46
CA GLU A 123 1.56 9.88 21.14
C GLU A 123 1.78 9.76 19.62
N GLN A 124 0.81 9.23 18.89
CA GLN A 124 0.84 9.16 17.42
C GLN A 124 0.74 10.54 16.79
N ARG A 125 -0.13 11.44 17.30
CA ARG A 125 -0.18 12.84 16.84
C ARG A 125 1.14 13.58 17.05
N ASP A 126 1.81 13.34 18.16
CA ASP A 126 3.14 13.93 18.42
C ASP A 126 4.18 13.35 17.45
N ARG A 127 4.27 12.01 17.35
CA ARG A 127 5.19 11.29 16.46
C ARG A 127 5.03 11.70 15.00
N TYR A 128 3.80 11.72 14.48
CA TYR A 128 3.50 12.01 13.09
C TYR A 128 3.08 13.46 12.83
N SER A 129 3.33 14.36 13.79
CA SER A 129 2.90 15.77 13.71
C SER A 129 3.29 16.45 12.39
N ARG A 130 4.45 16.11 11.81
CA ARG A 130 4.92 16.69 10.55
C ARG A 130 4.16 16.16 9.32
N HIS A 131 3.70 14.91 9.35
CA HIS A 131 2.82 14.34 8.32
C HIS A 131 1.41 14.93 8.40
N VAL A 132 0.88 15.07 9.60
CA VAL A 132 -0.46 15.61 9.83
C VAL A 132 -0.60 17.05 9.36
N LEU A 133 0.49 17.85 9.35
CA LEU A 133 0.50 19.20 8.83
C LEU A 133 0.40 19.30 7.30
N LEU A 134 0.71 18.23 6.58
CA LEU A 134 0.55 18.18 5.12
C LEU A 134 -0.93 18.01 4.78
N GLN A 135 -1.51 18.91 3.99
CA GLN A 135 -2.94 18.84 3.62
C GLN A 135 -3.30 17.55 2.89
N GLU A 136 -2.37 17.01 2.11
CA GLU A 136 -2.53 15.79 1.33
C GLU A 136 -2.46 14.52 2.20
N VAL A 137 -1.94 14.61 3.42
CA VAL A 137 -1.86 13.50 4.38
C VAL A 137 -2.88 13.68 5.49
N GLY A 138 -2.73 14.70 6.32
CA GLY A 138 -3.61 14.96 7.45
C GLY A 138 -3.64 13.82 8.48
N GLU A 139 -4.56 13.88 9.43
CA GLU A 139 -4.80 12.76 10.36
C GLU A 139 -5.37 11.53 9.64
N GLU A 140 -6.21 11.73 8.62
CA GLU A 140 -6.83 10.65 7.85
C GLU A 140 -5.79 9.84 7.05
N GLY A 141 -4.87 10.53 6.37
CA GLY A 141 -3.78 9.86 5.65
C GLY A 141 -2.84 9.12 6.59
N GLN A 142 -2.53 9.70 7.76
CA GLN A 142 -1.69 9.03 8.74
C GLN A 142 -2.39 7.79 9.34
N ALA A 143 -3.69 7.85 9.62
CA ALA A 143 -4.46 6.69 10.05
C ALA A 143 -4.46 5.60 8.96
N ARG A 144 -4.59 5.99 7.67
CA ARG A 144 -4.48 5.05 6.55
C ARG A 144 -3.12 4.37 6.47
N LEU A 145 -2.00 5.09 6.73
CA LEU A 145 -0.68 4.47 6.81
C LEU A 145 -0.59 3.45 7.94
N LEU A 146 -1.12 3.77 9.12
CA LEU A 146 -1.14 2.86 10.26
C LEU A 146 -1.98 1.59 10.00
N ASP A 147 -3.00 1.68 9.17
CA ASP A 147 -3.84 0.55 8.77
C ASP A 147 -3.25 -0.23 7.57
N SER A 148 -2.23 0.31 6.90
CA SER A 148 -1.66 -0.26 5.68
C SER A 148 -0.55 -1.27 5.96
N SER A 149 -0.27 -2.07 4.95
CA SER A 149 0.75 -3.12 5.00
C SER A 149 1.66 -3.11 3.78
N ALA A 150 2.96 -3.29 4.00
CA ALA A 150 3.96 -3.41 2.94
C ALA A 150 4.84 -4.64 3.16
N LEU A 151 5.11 -5.40 2.10
CA LEU A 151 6.06 -6.51 2.14
C LEU A 151 7.36 -6.11 1.46
N LEU A 152 8.47 -6.21 2.18
CA LEU A 152 9.82 -6.00 1.65
C LEU A 152 10.47 -7.35 1.35
N ILE A 153 10.85 -7.56 0.12
CA ILE A 153 11.61 -8.75 -0.28
C ILE A 153 13.07 -8.38 -0.35
N GLY A 154 13.79 -8.76 0.70
CA GLY A 154 15.17 -8.39 0.96
C GLY A 154 15.32 -7.28 2.01
N ALA A 155 16.12 -7.53 3.04
CA ALA A 155 16.58 -6.57 4.04
C ALA A 155 18.01 -6.10 3.75
N GLY A 156 18.36 -6.07 2.46
CA GLY A 156 19.66 -5.70 1.94
C GLY A 156 19.88 -4.20 1.77
N GLY A 157 20.63 -3.81 0.73
CA GLY A 157 20.98 -2.40 0.47
C GLY A 157 19.77 -1.52 0.19
N LEU A 158 18.84 -1.96 -0.66
CA LEU A 158 17.61 -1.24 -1.02
C LEU A 158 16.56 -1.34 0.10
N GLY A 159 16.31 -2.55 0.60
CA GLY A 159 15.33 -2.78 1.65
C GLY A 159 15.67 -2.10 2.98
N SER A 160 16.94 -1.88 3.30
CA SER A 160 17.35 -1.22 4.55
C SER A 160 16.83 0.21 4.71
N PRO A 161 17.11 1.14 3.81
CA PRO A 161 16.57 2.49 3.90
C PRO A 161 15.05 2.51 3.74
N ALA A 162 14.51 1.69 2.84
CA ALA A 162 13.07 1.59 2.65
C ALA A 162 12.35 1.17 3.93
N ALA A 163 12.81 0.12 4.61
CA ALA A 163 12.25 -0.35 5.87
C ALA A 163 12.25 0.74 6.95
N LEU A 164 13.36 1.48 7.08
CA LEU A 164 13.47 2.57 8.06
C LEU A 164 12.49 3.70 7.77
N TYR A 165 12.39 4.15 6.52
CA TYR A 165 11.49 5.25 6.17
C TYR A 165 10.02 4.84 6.22
N LEU A 166 9.65 3.64 5.80
CA LEU A 166 8.28 3.13 5.92
C LEU A 166 7.87 2.97 7.39
N ALA A 167 8.78 2.47 8.24
CA ALA A 167 8.54 2.38 9.67
C ALA A 167 8.43 3.76 10.31
N ALA A 168 9.32 4.71 9.99
CA ALA A 168 9.26 6.08 10.49
C ALA A 168 7.98 6.79 10.05
N ALA A 169 7.50 6.52 8.82
CA ALA A 169 6.25 7.05 8.29
C ALA A 169 5.00 6.43 8.96
N GLY A 170 5.14 5.31 9.67
CA GLY A 170 4.03 4.67 10.36
C GLY A 170 3.21 3.74 9.45
N VAL A 171 3.82 3.05 8.48
CA VAL A 171 3.16 1.93 7.81
C VAL A 171 2.94 0.82 8.83
N GLY A 172 1.66 0.54 9.15
CA GLY A 172 1.28 -0.22 10.35
C GLY A 172 1.75 -1.66 10.37
N THR A 173 1.90 -2.31 9.21
CA THR A 173 2.47 -3.66 9.12
C THR A 173 3.56 -3.71 8.06
N ILE A 174 4.75 -4.14 8.45
CA ILE A 174 5.88 -4.36 7.54
C ILE A 174 6.26 -5.84 7.58
N GLY A 175 6.04 -6.53 6.47
CA GLY A 175 6.57 -7.87 6.23
C GLY A 175 8.01 -7.79 5.70
N ILE A 176 8.89 -8.70 6.13
CA ILE A 176 10.27 -8.76 5.64
C ILE A 176 10.63 -10.20 5.32
N VAL A 177 11.00 -10.45 4.07
CA VAL A 177 11.50 -11.75 3.59
C VAL A 177 13.00 -11.64 3.34
N ASP A 178 13.79 -12.37 4.08
CA ASP A 178 15.24 -12.51 3.86
C ASP A 178 15.72 -13.80 4.55
N PHE A 179 16.66 -14.53 3.96
CA PHE A 179 17.18 -15.78 4.50
C PHE A 179 18.64 -15.67 4.96
N ASP A 180 19.24 -14.49 4.78
CA ASP A 180 20.62 -14.24 5.13
C ASP A 180 20.80 -13.85 6.61
N VAL A 181 22.07 -13.85 7.03
CA VAL A 181 22.51 -13.26 8.28
C VAL A 181 23.23 -11.94 8.04
N VAL A 182 23.25 -11.11 9.07
CA VAL A 182 23.99 -9.84 9.04
C VAL A 182 25.50 -10.16 8.99
N ASP A 183 26.17 -9.63 7.95
CA ASP A 183 27.62 -9.72 7.79
C ASP A 183 28.25 -8.34 7.89
N ARG A 184 29.47 -8.28 8.44
CA ARG A 184 30.23 -7.03 8.61
C ARG A 184 30.43 -6.30 7.28
N THR A 185 30.65 -7.03 6.18
CA THR A 185 30.85 -6.48 4.84
C THR A 185 29.59 -5.85 4.25
N ASN A 186 28.44 -6.14 4.83
CA ASN A 186 27.17 -5.57 4.40
C ASN A 186 26.90 -4.17 4.99
N LEU A 187 27.50 -3.85 6.15
CA LEU A 187 27.17 -2.66 6.94
C LEU A 187 27.48 -1.34 6.23
N GLN A 188 28.34 -1.34 5.22
CA GLN A 188 28.64 -0.15 4.40
C GLN A 188 27.46 0.34 3.56
N ARG A 189 26.39 -0.51 3.38
CA ARG A 189 25.19 -0.18 2.60
C ARG A 189 23.86 -0.64 3.21
N GLN A 190 23.91 -1.55 4.20
CA GLN A 190 22.71 -2.10 4.85
C GLN A 190 22.51 -1.43 6.22
N VAL A 191 22.10 -0.15 6.17
CA VAL A 191 22.00 0.75 7.34
C VAL A 191 20.95 0.35 8.38
N LEU A 192 20.10 -0.60 8.08
CA LEU A 192 19.12 -1.21 9.01
C LEU A 192 19.82 -2.08 10.07
N HIS A 193 21.02 -2.56 9.77
CA HIS A 193 21.80 -3.45 10.62
C HIS A 193 22.99 -2.71 11.26
N ASN A 194 23.58 -3.30 12.30
CA ASN A 194 24.73 -2.74 12.99
C ASN A 194 25.73 -3.83 13.43
N LEU A 195 26.86 -3.42 14.02
CA LEU A 195 27.92 -4.33 14.45
C LEU A 195 27.48 -5.32 15.52
N ASP A 196 26.60 -4.92 16.44
CA ASP A 196 26.15 -5.75 17.56
C ASP A 196 25.26 -6.92 17.09
N ARG A 197 24.75 -6.83 15.86
CA ARG A 197 23.84 -7.82 15.26
C ARG A 197 24.53 -8.70 14.19
N VAL A 198 25.84 -8.61 14.04
CA VAL A 198 26.58 -9.50 13.13
C VAL A 198 26.35 -10.97 13.51
N GLY A 199 25.94 -11.79 12.52
CA GLY A 199 25.56 -13.19 12.70
C GLY A 199 24.07 -13.43 13.04
N MET A 200 23.30 -12.39 13.35
CA MET A 200 21.84 -12.47 13.53
C MET A 200 21.15 -12.59 12.15
N ALA A 201 20.01 -13.28 12.09
CA ALA A 201 19.18 -13.26 10.89
C ALA A 201 18.80 -11.82 10.53
N LYS A 202 18.90 -11.46 9.24
CA LYS A 202 18.59 -10.08 8.78
C LYS A 202 17.17 -9.67 9.12
N THR A 203 16.21 -10.58 9.05
CA THR A 203 14.81 -10.34 9.41
C THR A 203 14.64 -9.96 10.89
N GLU A 204 15.33 -10.66 11.81
CA GLU A 204 15.31 -10.35 13.23
C GLU A 204 16.01 -9.04 13.56
N SER A 205 17.18 -8.80 12.92
CA SER A 205 17.89 -7.52 13.04
C SER A 205 17.03 -6.35 12.57
N ALA A 206 16.29 -6.53 11.49
CA ALA A 206 15.35 -5.53 10.97
C ALA A 206 14.20 -5.29 11.96
N ARG A 207 13.59 -6.36 12.51
CA ARG A 207 12.51 -6.26 13.49
C ARG A 207 12.92 -5.44 14.72
N GLU A 208 14.13 -5.70 15.24
CA GLU A 208 14.67 -4.94 16.38
C GLU A 208 14.91 -3.47 16.04
N ALA A 209 15.45 -3.17 14.84
CA ALA A 209 15.72 -1.81 14.41
C ALA A 209 14.42 -1.02 14.24
N ILE A 210 13.41 -1.63 13.61
CA ILE A 210 12.10 -1.01 13.41
C ILE A 210 11.39 -0.78 14.75
N ALA A 211 11.38 -1.77 15.65
CA ALA A 211 10.77 -1.63 16.96
C ALA A 211 11.41 -0.51 17.80
N ALA A 212 12.72 -0.32 17.69
CA ALA A 212 13.43 0.78 18.35
C ALA A 212 13.13 2.15 17.74
N LEU A 213 12.79 2.21 16.44
CA LEU A 213 12.44 3.44 15.73
C LEU A 213 10.96 3.82 15.95
N ASN A 214 10.06 2.84 15.78
CA ASN A 214 8.63 3.06 15.84
C ASN A 214 7.89 1.83 16.40
N PRO A 215 7.46 1.86 17.68
CA PRO A 215 6.77 0.76 18.32
C PRO A 215 5.35 0.52 17.79
N ASP A 216 4.75 1.48 17.05
CA ASP A 216 3.42 1.33 16.48
C ASP A 216 3.42 0.37 15.26
N VAL A 217 4.61 0.05 14.72
CA VAL A 217 4.75 -0.78 13.53
C VAL A 217 4.89 -2.24 13.89
N LYS A 218 3.98 -3.06 13.37
CA LYS A 218 4.05 -4.51 13.47
C LYS A 218 4.99 -5.06 12.41
N VAL A 219 6.03 -5.81 12.81
CA VAL A 219 6.94 -6.48 11.89
C VAL A 219 6.64 -7.98 11.81
N ILE A 220 6.44 -8.48 10.60
CA ILE A 220 6.27 -9.91 10.29
C ILE A 220 7.53 -10.39 9.58
N THR A 221 8.23 -11.35 10.19
CA THR A 221 9.49 -11.87 9.65
C THR A 221 9.28 -13.20 8.95
N HIS A 222 9.78 -13.32 7.72
CA HIS A 222 9.86 -14.54 6.94
C HIS A 222 11.35 -14.87 6.73
N ASN A 223 11.93 -15.63 7.67
CA ASN A 223 13.35 -16.01 7.59
C ASN A 223 13.52 -17.22 6.68
N GLU A 224 13.18 -17.04 5.42
CA GLU A 224 13.20 -18.08 4.40
C GLU A 224 13.41 -17.46 3.01
N ARG A 225 13.82 -18.29 2.05
CA ARG A 225 13.94 -17.86 0.66
C ARG A 225 12.56 -17.80 0.01
N LEU A 226 12.29 -16.72 -0.72
CA LEU A 226 11.12 -16.65 -1.57
C LEU A 226 11.26 -17.63 -2.74
N GLY A 227 10.34 -18.56 -2.88
CA GLY A 227 10.29 -19.58 -3.92
C GLY A 227 8.89 -19.72 -4.52
N ALA A 228 8.77 -20.50 -5.59
CA ALA A 228 7.49 -20.70 -6.27
C ALA A 228 6.41 -21.33 -5.37
N GLU A 229 6.82 -22.11 -4.39
CA GLU A 229 5.92 -22.83 -3.46
C GLU A 229 5.35 -21.92 -2.35
N ASN A 230 6.07 -20.85 -1.94
CA ASN A 230 5.66 -19.98 -0.83
C ASN A 230 5.32 -18.54 -1.24
N ALA A 231 5.68 -18.10 -2.45
CA ALA A 231 5.53 -16.70 -2.89
C ALA A 231 4.09 -16.19 -2.76
N LEU A 232 3.09 -16.94 -3.21
CA LEU A 232 1.68 -16.53 -3.11
C LEU A 232 1.23 -16.41 -1.66
N ALA A 233 1.62 -17.36 -0.80
CA ALA A 233 1.22 -17.33 0.61
C ALA A 233 1.88 -16.19 1.38
N ILE A 234 3.16 -15.89 1.09
CA ILE A 234 3.91 -14.81 1.74
C ILE A 234 3.43 -13.43 1.26
N MET A 235 3.19 -13.26 -0.05
CA MET A 235 2.80 -11.98 -0.63
C MET A 235 1.30 -11.65 -0.43
N ALA A 236 0.47 -12.64 -0.13
CA ALA A 236 -0.96 -12.43 0.04
C ALA A 236 -1.27 -11.53 1.25
N GLY A 237 -2.22 -10.61 1.07
CA GLY A 237 -2.73 -9.77 2.15
C GLY A 237 -1.91 -8.51 2.44
N TYR A 238 -0.84 -8.25 1.69
CA TYR A 238 -0.16 -6.96 1.70
C TYR A 238 -0.71 -6.03 0.62
N ASP A 239 -0.77 -4.73 0.92
CA ASP A 239 -1.27 -3.71 0.00
C ASP A 239 -0.25 -3.40 -1.11
N VAL A 240 1.04 -3.58 -0.83
CA VAL A 240 2.15 -3.32 -1.76
C VAL A 240 3.34 -4.22 -1.45
N VAL A 241 4.07 -4.60 -2.48
CA VAL A 241 5.36 -5.32 -2.37
C VAL A 241 6.49 -4.42 -2.83
N LEU A 242 7.57 -4.35 -2.06
CA LEU A 242 8.82 -3.69 -2.43
C LEU A 242 9.86 -4.76 -2.79
N ASP A 243 10.37 -4.67 -4.02
CA ASP A 243 11.39 -5.57 -4.55
C ASP A 243 12.79 -5.00 -4.25
N GLY A 244 13.32 -5.36 -3.10
CA GLY A 244 14.71 -5.10 -2.71
C GLY A 244 15.69 -6.24 -3.09
N GLY A 245 15.26 -7.14 -3.98
CA GLY A 245 16.06 -8.28 -4.42
C GLY A 245 17.25 -7.89 -5.31
N ASP A 246 18.36 -8.59 -5.15
CA ASP A 246 19.61 -8.36 -5.87
C ASP A 246 19.84 -9.34 -7.05
N ASN A 247 18.83 -10.16 -7.37
CA ASN A 247 18.94 -11.19 -8.39
C ASN A 247 17.68 -11.27 -9.29
N PHE A 248 17.89 -11.63 -10.54
CA PHE A 248 16.82 -11.73 -11.55
C PHE A 248 15.78 -12.83 -11.24
N PRO A 249 16.14 -14.05 -10.80
CA PRO A 249 15.18 -15.08 -10.42
C PRO A 249 14.10 -14.57 -9.48
N THR A 250 14.47 -13.88 -8.42
CA THR A 250 13.53 -13.29 -7.45
C THR A 250 12.62 -12.25 -8.10
N ARG A 251 13.15 -11.37 -8.95
CA ARG A 251 12.37 -10.33 -9.65
C ARG A 251 11.28 -10.92 -10.56
N TYR A 252 11.62 -11.95 -11.34
CA TYR A 252 10.65 -12.63 -12.20
C TYR A 252 9.58 -13.34 -11.36
N LEU A 253 9.97 -13.99 -10.27
CA LEU A 253 9.03 -14.66 -9.36
C LEU A 253 8.08 -13.66 -8.69
N ILE A 254 8.60 -12.52 -8.18
CA ILE A 254 7.78 -11.43 -7.61
C ILE A 254 6.77 -10.93 -8.65
N ASN A 255 7.24 -10.65 -9.87
CA ASN A 255 6.35 -10.22 -10.95
C ASN A 255 5.23 -11.23 -11.21
N ASP A 256 5.57 -12.50 -11.34
CA ASP A 256 4.60 -13.54 -11.66
C ASP A 256 3.60 -13.72 -10.51
N ALA A 257 4.05 -13.73 -9.27
CA ALA A 257 3.18 -13.79 -8.09
C ALA A 257 2.28 -12.55 -7.94
N SER A 258 2.80 -11.36 -8.24
CA SER A 258 2.04 -10.11 -8.19
C SER A 258 0.85 -10.09 -9.15
N LEU A 259 1.01 -10.69 -10.34
CA LEU A 259 -0.07 -10.82 -11.33
C LEU A 259 -1.20 -11.72 -10.82
N HIS A 260 -0.88 -12.80 -10.08
CA HIS A 260 -1.90 -13.64 -9.43
C HIS A 260 -2.66 -12.89 -8.34
N LEU A 261 -1.94 -12.15 -7.50
CA LEU A 261 -2.49 -11.47 -6.33
C LEU A 261 -3.05 -10.08 -6.63
N ARG A 262 -2.78 -9.53 -7.80
CA ARG A 262 -3.10 -8.15 -8.21
C ARG A 262 -2.54 -7.10 -7.23
N VAL A 263 -1.37 -7.38 -6.66
CA VAL A 263 -0.67 -6.49 -5.72
C VAL A 263 0.41 -5.70 -6.46
N PRO A 264 0.45 -4.37 -6.35
CA PRO A 264 1.48 -3.55 -7.00
C PRO A 264 2.86 -3.84 -6.43
N VAL A 265 3.87 -3.78 -7.29
CA VAL A 265 5.28 -3.96 -6.94
C VAL A 265 6.04 -2.68 -7.19
N VAL A 266 6.67 -2.15 -6.16
CA VAL A 266 7.68 -1.10 -6.30
C VAL A 266 9.03 -1.80 -6.49
N HIS A 267 9.65 -1.55 -7.63
CA HIS A 267 10.89 -2.17 -8.05
C HIS A 267 12.03 -1.18 -8.05
N GLY A 268 13.11 -1.51 -7.35
CA GLY A 268 14.37 -0.80 -7.39
C GLY A 268 15.51 -1.69 -7.91
N SER A 269 16.45 -1.09 -8.60
CA SER A 269 17.71 -1.75 -8.94
C SER A 269 18.87 -0.76 -8.97
N ILE A 270 20.07 -1.27 -8.69
CA ILE A 270 21.29 -0.49 -8.71
C ILE A 270 22.38 -1.25 -9.45
N PHE A 271 23.21 -0.52 -10.17
CA PHE A 271 24.38 -1.06 -10.81
C PHE A 271 25.49 -0.01 -10.84
N ARG A 272 26.59 -0.29 -10.13
CA ARG A 272 27.75 0.63 -9.99
C ARG A 272 27.35 2.01 -9.46
N PHE A 273 27.09 2.96 -10.36
CA PHE A 273 26.70 4.37 -10.06
C PHE A 273 25.31 4.72 -10.56
N GLU A 274 24.60 3.77 -11.19
CA GLU A 274 23.26 3.98 -11.69
C GLU A 274 22.22 3.31 -10.78
N GLY A 275 21.08 3.96 -10.63
CA GLY A 275 19.91 3.45 -9.94
C GLY A 275 18.66 3.55 -10.80
N GLN A 276 17.72 2.63 -10.63
CA GLN A 276 16.46 2.63 -11.36
C GLN A 276 15.30 2.33 -10.40
N VAL A 277 14.17 3.01 -10.61
CA VAL A 277 12.93 2.75 -9.87
C VAL A 277 11.73 2.76 -10.83
N SER A 278 10.81 1.83 -10.65
CA SER A 278 9.54 1.78 -11.36
C SER A 278 8.45 1.17 -10.46
N VAL A 279 7.19 1.38 -10.83
CA VAL A 279 6.05 0.71 -10.20
C VAL A 279 5.36 -0.17 -11.24
N PHE A 280 5.26 -1.46 -10.93
CA PHE A 280 4.52 -2.42 -11.74
C PHE A 280 3.16 -2.66 -11.10
N ALA A 281 2.10 -2.11 -11.72
CA ALA A 281 0.73 -2.28 -11.30
C ALA A 281 0.08 -3.37 -12.17
N PRO A 282 -0.26 -4.55 -11.59
CA PRO A 282 -0.82 -5.66 -12.34
C PRO A 282 -2.07 -5.26 -13.13
N TYR A 283 -1.99 -5.41 -14.45
CA TYR A 283 -3.04 -5.15 -15.45
C TYR A 283 -3.41 -3.66 -15.66
N ASP A 284 -3.11 -2.76 -14.73
CA ASP A 284 -3.33 -1.31 -14.85
C ASP A 284 -2.14 -0.59 -15.52
N GLY A 285 -0.98 -1.26 -15.57
CA GLY A 285 0.24 -0.76 -16.18
C GLY A 285 1.09 -1.90 -16.79
N PRO A 286 2.33 -1.58 -17.22
CA PRO A 286 3.29 -2.60 -17.61
C PRO A 286 3.67 -3.47 -16.41
N CYS A 287 3.94 -4.75 -16.63
CA CYS A 287 4.59 -5.62 -15.66
C CYS A 287 6.12 -5.64 -15.90
N TYR A 288 6.88 -6.27 -15.01
CA TYR A 288 8.33 -6.40 -15.15
C TYR A 288 8.74 -7.01 -16.50
N ARG A 289 7.99 -8.01 -17.00
CA ARG A 289 8.25 -8.66 -18.29
C ARG A 289 7.89 -7.81 -19.51
N CYS A 290 7.09 -6.77 -19.38
CA CYS A 290 6.91 -5.79 -20.46
C CYS A 290 8.20 -5.00 -20.72
N LEU A 291 8.97 -4.73 -19.67
CA LEU A 291 10.24 -4.00 -19.75
C LEU A 291 11.41 -4.96 -20.01
N PHE A 292 11.43 -6.10 -19.32
CA PHE A 292 12.46 -7.13 -19.40
C PHE A 292 11.85 -8.48 -19.80
N PRO A 293 11.54 -8.69 -21.10
CA PRO A 293 10.87 -9.93 -21.55
C PRO A 293 11.69 -11.20 -21.30
N GLN A 294 12.99 -11.07 -21.33
CA GLN A 294 13.95 -12.14 -21.06
C GLN A 294 15.05 -11.65 -20.12
N PRO A 295 15.56 -12.52 -19.24
CA PRO A 295 16.70 -12.16 -18.41
C PRO A 295 17.93 -11.87 -19.26
N PRO A 296 18.77 -10.92 -18.85
CA PRO A 296 20.05 -10.70 -19.50
C PRO A 296 20.95 -11.93 -19.38
N PRO A 297 21.82 -12.17 -20.35
CA PRO A 297 22.84 -13.20 -20.23
C PRO A 297 23.66 -13.00 -18.94
N PRO A 298 24.04 -14.08 -18.22
CA PRO A 298 24.76 -13.97 -16.94
C PRO A 298 26.03 -13.11 -17.01
N GLU A 299 26.70 -13.11 -18.15
CA GLU A 299 27.92 -12.33 -18.40
C GLU A 299 27.69 -10.80 -18.41
N LEU A 300 26.43 -10.38 -18.69
CA LEU A 300 26.02 -8.97 -18.75
C LEU A 300 25.32 -8.51 -17.46
N ALA A 301 25.17 -9.39 -16.50
CA ALA A 301 24.44 -9.15 -15.27
C ALA A 301 25.23 -9.61 -14.02
N PRO A 302 26.44 -9.08 -13.80
CA PRO A 302 27.21 -9.42 -12.61
C PRO A 302 26.45 -8.98 -11.34
N SER A 303 26.56 -9.77 -10.29
CA SER A 303 25.99 -9.44 -8.98
C SER A 303 26.64 -8.17 -8.40
N CYS A 304 25.96 -7.52 -7.44
CA CYS A 304 26.54 -6.39 -6.70
C CYS A 304 27.85 -6.77 -5.98
N ALA A 305 28.02 -8.05 -5.64
CA ALA A 305 29.25 -8.55 -5.02
C ALA A 305 30.44 -8.56 -6.00
N GLU A 306 30.18 -8.77 -7.29
CA GLU A 306 31.17 -8.81 -8.36
C GLU A 306 31.44 -7.44 -8.98
N ALA A 307 30.39 -6.63 -9.17
CA ALA A 307 30.51 -5.31 -9.80
C ALA A 307 30.94 -4.20 -8.84
N GLY A 308 30.78 -4.41 -7.54
CA GLY A 308 30.91 -3.37 -6.52
C GLY A 308 29.69 -2.43 -6.48
N VAL A 309 29.48 -1.76 -5.35
CA VAL A 309 28.42 -0.78 -5.15
C VAL A 309 28.86 0.30 -4.16
N LEU A 310 28.59 1.55 -4.51
CA LEU A 310 28.77 2.67 -3.59
C LEU A 310 27.60 2.69 -2.58
N GLY A 311 27.91 2.57 -1.27
CA GLY A 311 26.89 2.33 -0.22
C GLY A 311 25.78 3.37 -0.11
N VAL A 312 26.02 4.62 -0.52
CA VAL A 312 24.99 5.67 -0.51
C VAL A 312 23.95 5.49 -1.62
N LEU A 313 24.31 4.87 -2.75
CA LEU A 313 23.39 4.70 -3.88
C LEU A 313 22.12 3.92 -3.54
N PRO A 314 22.20 2.72 -2.92
CA PRO A 314 20.99 2.05 -2.46
C PRO A 314 20.21 2.84 -1.41
N GLY A 315 20.85 3.75 -0.66
CA GLY A 315 20.17 4.69 0.24
C GLY A 315 19.24 5.64 -0.51
N ILE A 316 19.70 6.21 -1.63
CA ILE A 316 18.90 7.10 -2.48
C ILE A 316 17.75 6.31 -3.13
N ILE A 317 18.06 5.20 -3.79
CA ILE A 317 17.07 4.41 -4.52
C ILE A 317 16.02 3.81 -3.58
N GLY A 318 16.42 3.19 -2.47
CA GLY A 318 15.47 2.64 -1.50
C GLY A 318 14.60 3.70 -0.81
N SER A 319 15.09 4.95 -0.68
CA SER A 319 14.24 6.06 -0.21
C SER A 319 13.20 6.47 -1.26
N ILE A 320 13.56 6.42 -2.55
CA ILE A 320 12.59 6.65 -3.64
C ILE A 320 11.56 5.52 -3.69
N GLU A 321 11.98 4.26 -3.51
CA GLU A 321 11.07 3.13 -3.39
C GLU A 321 10.09 3.32 -2.23
N ALA A 322 10.56 3.72 -1.05
CA ALA A 322 9.70 4.02 0.09
C ALA A 322 8.68 5.13 -0.22
N MET A 323 9.09 6.17 -0.95
CA MET A 323 8.18 7.23 -1.39
C MET A 323 7.10 6.71 -2.33
N GLU A 324 7.45 5.83 -3.29
CA GLU A 324 6.47 5.22 -4.19
C GLU A 324 5.48 4.31 -3.42
N VAL A 325 5.95 3.56 -2.42
CA VAL A 325 5.07 2.80 -1.51
C VAL A 325 4.08 3.72 -0.81
N ILE A 326 4.55 4.83 -0.21
CA ILE A 326 3.67 5.81 0.47
C ILE A 326 2.66 6.42 -0.50
N LYS A 327 3.08 6.77 -1.71
CA LYS A 327 2.17 7.30 -2.75
C LYS A 327 1.06 6.31 -3.11
N LEU A 328 1.40 5.03 -3.27
CA LEU A 328 0.42 3.98 -3.54
C LEU A 328 -0.57 3.81 -2.36
N LEU A 329 -0.07 3.74 -1.14
CA LEU A 329 -0.89 3.54 0.06
C LEU A 329 -1.84 4.70 0.33
N LEU A 330 -1.39 5.93 0.09
CA LEU A 330 -2.19 7.13 0.32
C LEU A 330 -3.01 7.58 -0.91
N GLY A 331 -2.69 7.07 -2.10
CA GLY A 331 -3.28 7.55 -3.34
C GLY A 331 -2.81 8.98 -3.69
N LEU A 332 -1.55 9.30 -3.38
CA LEU A 332 -0.99 10.64 -3.58
C LEU A 332 -0.20 10.76 -4.88
N GLY A 333 -0.35 11.89 -5.54
CA GLY A 333 0.42 12.25 -6.73
C GLY A 333 0.28 11.21 -7.86
N GLU A 334 1.34 11.09 -8.65
CA GLU A 334 1.42 10.10 -9.74
C GLU A 334 2.52 9.08 -9.41
N PRO A 335 2.19 7.82 -9.03
CA PRO A 335 3.18 6.76 -8.93
C PRO A 335 3.92 6.51 -10.26
N LEU A 336 5.09 5.90 -10.19
CA LEU A 336 5.91 5.58 -11.38
C LEU A 336 5.35 4.41 -12.22
N VAL A 337 4.02 4.26 -12.27
CA VAL A 337 3.36 3.28 -13.15
C VAL A 337 3.57 3.70 -14.60
N GLY A 338 4.09 2.80 -15.42
CA GLY A 338 4.41 3.09 -16.82
C GLY A 338 5.59 4.06 -17.01
N LYS A 339 6.41 4.27 -15.99
CA LYS A 339 7.58 5.15 -16.02
C LYS A 339 8.76 4.42 -15.37
N LEU A 340 9.93 4.50 -15.96
CA LEU A 340 11.20 4.12 -15.35
C LEU A 340 11.97 5.40 -14.99
N LEU A 341 12.22 5.60 -13.72
CA LEU A 341 13.14 6.61 -13.23
C LEU A 341 14.55 6.04 -13.26
N ILE A 342 15.48 6.75 -13.88
CA ILE A 342 16.90 6.41 -13.94
C ILE A 342 17.66 7.51 -13.22
N TYR A 343 18.52 7.13 -12.29
CA TYR A 343 19.40 8.02 -11.55
C TYR A 343 20.85 7.71 -11.90
N ASP A 344 21.59 8.69 -12.39
CA ASP A 344 23.03 8.64 -12.54
C ASP A 344 23.69 9.41 -11.39
N ALA A 345 24.42 8.69 -10.53
CA ALA A 345 25.04 9.27 -9.35
C ALA A 345 26.34 10.05 -9.65
N LEU A 346 26.92 9.92 -10.85
CA LEU A 346 28.11 10.69 -11.24
C LEU A 346 27.73 12.07 -11.80
N ASP A 347 26.63 12.14 -12.54
CA ASP A 347 26.11 13.39 -13.10
C ASP A 347 24.98 14.00 -12.25
N GLU A 348 24.56 13.32 -11.17
CA GLU A 348 23.42 13.71 -10.31
C GLU A 348 22.12 13.98 -11.11
N SER A 349 21.94 13.25 -12.20
CA SER A 349 20.79 13.42 -13.09
C SER A 349 19.69 12.39 -12.81
N PHE A 350 18.43 12.81 -13.04
CA PHE A 350 17.24 11.99 -12.96
C PHE A 350 16.50 12.04 -14.30
N ASP A 351 16.48 10.92 -14.99
CA ASP A 351 15.75 10.77 -16.24
C ASP A 351 14.49 9.92 -16.06
N ARG A 352 13.43 10.24 -16.80
CA ARG A 352 12.20 9.45 -16.84
C ARG A 352 11.96 8.90 -18.24
N VAL A 353 11.88 7.59 -18.34
CA VAL A 353 11.56 6.88 -19.58
C VAL A 353 10.13 6.31 -19.46
N THR A 354 9.30 6.55 -20.48
CA THR A 354 7.95 5.95 -20.54
C THR A 354 8.07 4.48 -20.93
N ILE A 355 7.39 3.64 -20.16
CA ILE A 355 7.29 2.20 -20.42
C ILE A 355 5.85 1.88 -20.78
N GLY A 356 5.63 1.33 -21.98
CA GLY A 356 4.33 0.85 -22.41
C GLY A 356 4.03 -0.56 -21.91
N ARG A 357 2.76 -0.87 -21.68
CA ARG A 357 2.31 -2.27 -21.55
C ARG A 357 2.43 -2.93 -22.91
N ASP A 358 3.09 -4.09 -22.97
CA ASP A 358 3.15 -4.91 -24.18
C ASP A 358 1.85 -5.74 -24.30
N PRO A 359 1.03 -5.51 -25.35
CA PRO A 359 -0.18 -6.31 -25.59
C PRO A 359 0.09 -7.80 -25.82
N GLY A 360 1.30 -8.14 -26.27
CA GLY A 360 1.76 -9.51 -26.47
C GLY A 360 2.54 -10.11 -25.30
N CYS A 361 2.61 -9.42 -24.15
CA CYS A 361 3.38 -9.88 -23.01
C CYS A 361 2.91 -11.26 -22.53
N PRO A 362 3.81 -12.26 -22.45
CA PRO A 362 3.43 -13.62 -22.07
C PRO A 362 2.95 -13.75 -20.62
N ALA A 363 3.17 -12.73 -19.81
CA ALA A 363 2.80 -12.74 -18.38
C ALA A 363 1.52 -11.96 -18.07
N CYS A 364 1.32 -10.78 -18.68
CA CYS A 364 0.22 -9.89 -18.29
C CYS A 364 -0.77 -9.57 -19.42
N ALA A 365 -0.61 -10.14 -20.63
CA ALA A 365 -1.54 -9.85 -21.73
C ALA A 365 -2.97 -10.31 -21.40
N ASP A 366 -3.11 -11.47 -20.77
CA ASP A 366 -4.40 -12.08 -20.39
C ASP A 366 -4.55 -12.08 -18.85
N PRO A 367 -5.43 -11.24 -18.28
CA PRO A 367 -5.67 -11.19 -16.84
C PRO A 367 -6.27 -12.46 -16.23
N ASP A 368 -6.90 -13.30 -17.05
CA ASP A 368 -7.53 -14.55 -16.61
C ASP A 368 -6.55 -15.73 -16.64
N ARG A 369 -5.35 -15.50 -17.17
CA ARG A 369 -4.29 -16.52 -17.28
C ARG A 369 -2.94 -16.00 -16.81
N PRO A 370 -2.80 -15.71 -15.51
CA PRO A 370 -1.49 -15.31 -14.97
C PRO A 370 -0.48 -16.46 -15.17
N PRO A 371 0.82 -16.14 -15.24
CA PRO A 371 1.87 -17.12 -15.48
C PRO A 371 1.95 -18.15 -14.35
N VAL A 372 2.26 -19.40 -14.69
CA VAL A 372 2.51 -20.43 -13.66
C VAL A 372 3.79 -20.07 -12.91
N LEU A 373 3.73 -20.07 -11.58
CA LEU A 373 4.91 -19.85 -10.76
C LEU A 373 5.86 -21.04 -10.89
N VAL A 374 7.11 -20.74 -11.20
CA VAL A 374 8.17 -21.73 -11.35
C VAL A 374 9.43 -21.27 -10.63
N GLU A 375 10.25 -22.22 -10.20
CA GLU A 375 11.60 -21.89 -9.74
C GLU A 375 12.46 -21.47 -10.94
N TYR A 376 13.14 -20.34 -10.81
CA TYR A 376 14.10 -19.88 -11.79
C TYR A 376 15.52 -20.20 -11.35
N ASP A 377 16.35 -20.76 -12.24
CA ASP A 377 17.78 -20.86 -12.02
C ASP A 377 18.46 -19.48 -12.13
N GLN A 378 19.74 -19.38 -11.83
CA GLN A 378 20.47 -18.11 -11.94
C GLN A 378 20.50 -17.53 -13.35
N ALA A 379 20.27 -18.36 -14.37
CA ALA A 379 20.07 -17.92 -15.75
C ALA A 379 18.60 -17.63 -16.06
N CYS A 380 17.73 -17.55 -15.07
CA CYS A 380 16.28 -17.31 -15.14
C CYS A 380 15.54 -18.29 -16.08
N ARG A 381 16.01 -19.51 -16.17
CA ARG A 381 15.28 -20.59 -16.82
C ARG A 381 14.45 -21.33 -15.78
N PRO A 382 13.26 -21.86 -16.14
CA PRO A 382 12.48 -22.69 -15.23
C PRO A 382 13.31 -23.88 -14.75
N ALA A 383 13.50 -23.99 -13.43
CA ALA A 383 14.19 -25.11 -12.83
C ALA A 383 13.28 -26.35 -12.94
N GLY A 384 13.49 -27.19 -13.92
CA GLY A 384 12.64 -28.39 -14.10
C GLY A 384 12.84 -29.16 -15.40
N ASN A 385 13.57 -28.60 -16.36
CA ASN A 385 13.93 -29.30 -17.60
C ASN A 385 15.39 -29.79 -17.61
N VAL A 386 15.83 -30.43 -16.53
CA VAL A 386 16.98 -31.32 -16.63
C VAL A 386 16.44 -32.63 -17.19
N ALA A 387 16.35 -32.72 -18.53
CA ALA A 387 16.24 -34.00 -19.19
C ALA A 387 17.38 -34.88 -18.66
N ARG A 388 17.03 -35.98 -18.00
CA ARG A 388 17.99 -37.04 -17.66
C ARG A 388 18.69 -37.41 -18.97
N ALA A 389 19.93 -36.97 -19.14
CA ALA A 389 20.82 -37.56 -20.11
C ALA A 389 21.03 -39.01 -19.64
N THR A 390 20.28 -39.91 -20.22
CA THR A 390 20.57 -41.35 -20.14
C THR A 390 21.90 -41.57 -20.81
N SER A 391 22.91 -41.88 -20.01
CA SER A 391 24.14 -42.49 -20.44
C SER A 391 23.81 -43.77 -21.23
N ALA A 392 24.21 -43.84 -22.47
CA ALA A 392 24.49 -45.04 -23.22
C ALA A 392 25.99 -45.18 -23.38
#